data_7f080dfda484d0a8a614da44513977c9
#
_entry.id   7f080dfda484d0a8a614da44513977c9
#
_cell.length_a   1.000
_cell.length_b   1.000
_cell.length_c   1.000
_cell.angle_alpha   90.00
_cell.angle_beta   90.00
_cell.angle_gamma   90.00
#
_symmetry.space_group_name_H-M   'P 1'
#
loop_
_entity.id
_entity.type
_entity.pdbx_description
1 polymer ?
#
loop_
_entity_poly.entity_id
_entity_poly.type
_entity_poly.pdbx_seq_one_letter_code
_entity_poly.pdbx_strand_id
1 'polypeptide(L)'
;GWYNGQLVWPGAPPWRNQRVVMAQIIEFAGNHPYLVGALLGLTAVVVVTEIRYRAGGAQIAPAEAVKLINAGATVLDVRPADQFLKGHIIGSVNIPADQLAGKEASVAKKKDRPVILCCETGMSSGRAASLLQKAGFSSVLRLKGGLVAWEREQLPLERQQPKDRKNKRK
;
A
#
# COMPACT_ATOMS: atom_id res chain seq x y z
N GLY A 1 44.49 6.77 35.82
CA GLY A 1 44.37 6.60 37.26
C GLY A 1 43.73 5.24 37.60
N TRP A 2 43.95 4.73 38.81
CA TRP A 2 43.37 3.47 39.30
C TRP A 2 41.89 3.72 39.71
N TYR A 3 40.98 2.94 39.16
CA TYR A 3 39.60 2.92 39.57
C TYR A 3 39.14 1.47 39.74
N ASN A 4 38.69 1.11 40.94
CA ASN A 4 38.27 -0.23 41.30
C ASN A 4 39.29 -1.35 40.96
N GLY A 5 40.61 -1.11 41.25
CA GLY A 5 41.64 -2.13 41.02
C GLY A 5 42.06 -2.34 39.56
N GLN A 6 41.54 -1.56 38.64
CA GLN A 6 41.90 -1.59 37.22
C GLN A 6 42.54 -0.28 36.77
N LEU A 7 43.60 -0.37 35.97
CA LEU A 7 44.30 0.77 35.40
C LEU A 7 43.44 1.36 34.25
N VAL A 8 42.76 2.46 34.54
CA VAL A 8 41.98 3.18 33.52
C VAL A 8 42.87 4.21 32.87
N TRP A 9 43.26 3.96 31.62
CA TRP A 9 43.98 4.92 30.81
C TRP A 9 43.00 5.96 30.29
N PRO A 10 43.22 7.27 30.51
CA PRO A 10 42.48 8.31 29.82
C PRO A 10 42.83 8.25 28.33
N GLY A 11 41.92 7.77 27.49
CA GLY A 11 42.17 7.62 26.07
C GLY A 11 42.05 6.17 25.55
N ALA A 12 41.36 5.27 26.28
CA ALA A 12 41.00 3.98 25.72
C ALA A 12 40.16 4.18 24.42
N PRO A 13 40.60 3.60 23.29
CA PRO A 13 39.94 3.83 22.02
C PRO A 13 38.48 3.32 22.07
N PRO A 14 37.53 4.01 21.41
CA PRO A 14 36.07 3.71 21.49
C PRO A 14 35.73 2.28 21.10
N TRP A 15 36.56 1.62 20.27
CA TRP A 15 36.34 0.24 19.86
C TRP A 15 36.57 -0.79 20.98
N ARG A 16 37.26 -0.46 22.09
CA ARG A 16 37.44 -1.38 23.23
C ARG A 16 36.10 -1.62 23.94
N ASN A 17 35.27 -0.60 24.08
CA ASN A 17 33.92 -0.73 24.65
C ASN A 17 33.01 -1.56 23.76
N GLN A 18 33.16 -1.47 22.43
CA GLN A 18 32.35 -2.25 21.49
C GLN A 18 32.59 -3.76 21.64
N ARG A 19 33.83 -4.22 21.86
CA ARG A 19 34.11 -5.64 22.07
C ARG A 19 33.44 -6.19 23.33
N VAL A 20 33.41 -5.43 24.41
CA VAL A 20 32.76 -5.82 25.65
C VAL A 20 31.24 -5.91 25.45
N VAL A 21 30.64 -4.92 24.80
CA VAL A 21 29.19 -4.90 24.50
C VAL A 21 28.80 -6.06 23.59
N MET A 22 29.58 -6.34 22.55
CA MET A 22 29.32 -7.48 21.67
C MET A 22 29.40 -8.83 22.40
N ALA A 23 30.39 -9.01 23.28
CA ALA A 23 30.51 -10.23 24.07
C ALA A 23 29.29 -10.42 25.00
N GLN A 24 28.82 -9.35 25.65
CA GLN A 24 27.62 -9.38 26.49
C GLN A 24 26.35 -9.69 25.70
N ILE A 25 26.21 -9.17 24.49
CA ILE A 25 25.06 -9.46 23.61
C ILE A 25 25.06 -10.94 23.20
N ILE A 26 26.22 -11.50 22.84
CA ILE A 26 26.35 -12.90 22.45
C ILE A 26 26.04 -13.82 23.64
N GLU A 27 26.54 -13.52 24.83
CA GLU A 27 26.29 -14.25 26.05
C GLU A 27 24.79 -14.19 26.44
N PHE A 28 24.18 -13.00 26.35
CA PHE A 28 22.75 -12.83 26.60
C PHE A 28 21.92 -13.65 25.62
N ALA A 29 22.28 -13.61 24.32
CA ALA A 29 21.58 -14.35 23.27
C ALA A 29 21.68 -15.89 23.51
N GLY A 30 22.83 -16.37 23.95
CA GLY A 30 23.01 -17.77 24.27
C GLY A 30 22.21 -18.22 25.50
N ASN A 31 22.09 -17.34 26.48
CA ASN A 31 21.36 -17.64 27.73
C ASN A 31 19.83 -17.49 27.62
N HIS A 32 19.35 -16.73 26.59
CA HIS A 32 17.93 -16.44 26.40
C HIS A 32 17.44 -16.76 24.98
N PRO A 33 17.55 -18.00 24.49
CA PRO A 33 17.21 -18.34 23.09
C PRO A 33 15.75 -18.08 22.75
N TYR A 34 14.82 -18.20 23.72
CA TYR A 34 13.39 -17.90 23.50
C TYR A 34 13.15 -16.41 23.25
N LEU A 35 13.86 -15.51 23.95
CA LEU A 35 13.74 -14.06 23.74
C LEU A 35 14.30 -13.65 22.38
N VAL A 36 15.43 -14.23 21.99
CA VAL A 36 16.02 -14.00 20.65
C VAL A 36 15.09 -14.51 19.56
N GLY A 37 14.53 -15.72 19.73
CA GLY A 37 13.54 -16.26 18.79
C GLY A 37 12.28 -15.40 18.67
N ALA A 38 11.75 -14.91 19.76
CA ALA A 38 10.59 -14.01 19.79
C ALA A 38 10.91 -12.68 19.08
N LEU A 39 12.08 -12.09 19.32
CA LEU A 39 12.52 -10.85 18.67
C LEU A 39 12.67 -11.04 17.17
N LEU A 40 13.32 -12.12 16.72
CA LEU A 40 13.47 -12.44 15.30
C LEU A 40 12.11 -12.69 14.64
N GLY A 41 11.21 -13.42 15.29
CA GLY A 41 9.86 -13.66 14.81
C GLY A 41 9.07 -12.34 14.65
N LEU A 42 9.11 -11.48 15.66
CA LEU A 42 8.46 -10.17 15.60
C LEU A 42 9.05 -9.30 14.49
N THR A 43 10.37 -9.26 14.38
CA THR A 43 11.06 -8.51 13.31
C THR A 43 10.67 -9.04 11.93
N ALA A 44 10.61 -10.35 11.74
CA ALA A 44 10.17 -10.96 10.49
C ALA A 44 8.73 -10.57 10.13
N VAL A 45 7.81 -10.58 11.11
CA VAL A 45 6.43 -10.13 10.92
C VAL A 45 6.38 -8.66 10.50
N VAL A 46 7.11 -7.77 11.17
CA VAL A 46 7.18 -6.35 10.82
C VAL A 46 7.73 -6.16 9.40
N VAL A 47 8.83 -6.82 9.05
CA VAL A 47 9.43 -6.75 7.70
C VAL A 47 8.46 -7.25 6.63
N VAL A 48 7.81 -8.39 6.85
CA VAL A 48 6.84 -8.94 5.90
C VAL A 48 5.63 -8.02 5.73
N THR A 49 5.12 -7.44 6.82
CA THR A 49 3.99 -6.48 6.75
C THR A 49 4.39 -5.21 6.02
N GLU A 50 5.59 -4.69 6.25
CA GLU A 50 6.12 -3.51 5.56
C GLU A 50 6.31 -3.76 4.05
N ILE A 51 6.89 -4.91 3.68
CA ILE A 51 7.03 -5.30 2.26
C ILE A 51 5.66 -5.42 1.59
N ARG A 52 4.68 -6.06 2.25
CA ARG A 52 3.30 -6.17 1.73
C ARG A 52 2.62 -4.82 1.61
N TYR A 53 2.83 -3.93 2.58
CA TYR A 53 2.27 -2.58 2.55
C TYR A 53 2.82 -1.77 1.37
N ARG A 54 4.13 -1.80 1.14
CA ARG A 54 4.80 -1.13 0.01
C ARG A 54 4.43 -1.74 -1.34
N ALA A 55 4.34 -3.07 -1.42
CA ALA A 55 3.92 -3.77 -2.64
C ALA A 55 2.48 -3.47 -3.06
N GLY A 56 1.64 -2.97 -2.15
CA GLY A 56 0.28 -2.56 -2.44
C GLY A 56 0.12 -1.22 -3.19
N GLY A 57 1.21 -0.52 -3.53
CA GLY A 57 1.18 0.82 -4.14
C GLY A 57 0.98 1.94 -3.11
N ALA A 58 1.47 3.13 -3.43
CA ALA A 58 1.35 4.30 -2.58
C ALA A 58 -0.13 4.71 -2.41
N GLN A 59 -0.47 5.22 -1.23
CA GLN A 59 -1.80 5.78 -0.97
C GLN A 59 -1.79 7.29 -1.13
N ILE A 60 -2.82 7.82 -1.78
CA ILE A 60 -3.03 9.26 -1.98
C ILE A 60 -4.36 9.70 -1.38
N ALA A 61 -4.41 10.92 -0.86
CA ALA A 61 -5.64 11.53 -0.37
C ALA A 61 -6.58 11.90 -1.53
N PRO A 62 -7.91 11.99 -1.30
CA PRO A 62 -8.86 12.39 -2.35
C PRO A 62 -8.51 13.71 -3.03
N ALA A 63 -8.10 14.73 -2.28
CA ALA A 63 -7.69 16.02 -2.84
C ALA A 63 -6.48 15.92 -3.79
N GLU A 64 -5.54 15.02 -3.52
CA GLU A 64 -4.41 14.76 -4.40
C GLU A 64 -4.84 13.94 -5.63
N ALA A 65 -5.75 12.98 -5.44
CA ALA A 65 -6.32 12.19 -6.52
C ALA A 65 -7.03 13.09 -7.54
N VAL A 66 -7.79 14.10 -7.11
CA VAL A 66 -8.42 15.09 -8.01
C VAL A 66 -7.39 15.78 -8.90
N LYS A 67 -6.25 16.21 -8.34
CA LYS A 67 -5.18 16.87 -9.13
C LYS A 67 -4.64 15.93 -10.21
N LEU A 68 -4.40 14.66 -9.86
CA LEU A 68 -3.88 13.67 -10.80
C LEU A 68 -4.90 13.29 -11.87
N ILE A 69 -6.20 13.20 -11.52
CA ILE A 69 -7.29 12.96 -12.48
C ILE A 69 -7.35 14.09 -13.49
N ASN A 70 -7.29 15.33 -13.05
CA ASN A 70 -7.26 16.51 -13.91
C ASN A 70 -5.99 16.56 -14.79
N ALA A 71 -4.89 15.97 -14.34
CA ALA A 71 -3.66 15.78 -15.11
C ALA A 71 -3.70 14.57 -16.07
N GLY A 72 -4.82 13.85 -16.14
CA GLY A 72 -5.02 12.72 -17.06
C GLY A 72 -4.69 11.35 -16.48
N ALA A 73 -4.65 11.18 -15.15
CA ALA A 73 -4.58 9.86 -14.51
C ALA A 73 -5.86 9.06 -14.79
N THR A 74 -5.72 7.75 -14.95
CA THR A 74 -6.85 6.83 -15.11
C THR A 74 -7.35 6.38 -13.74
N VAL A 75 -8.65 6.48 -13.48
CA VAL A 75 -9.26 5.92 -12.27
C VAL A 75 -9.82 4.54 -12.59
N LEU A 76 -9.40 3.55 -11.80
CA LEU A 76 -9.88 2.17 -11.88
C LEU A 76 -10.67 1.84 -10.61
N ASP A 77 -11.96 1.63 -10.75
CA ASP A 77 -12.82 1.14 -9.68
C ASP A 77 -12.86 -0.39 -9.71
N VAL A 78 -12.38 -1.01 -8.64
CA VAL A 78 -12.30 -2.47 -8.51
C VAL A 78 -13.47 -3.08 -7.74
N ARG A 79 -14.52 -2.30 -7.47
CA ARG A 79 -15.74 -2.78 -6.83
C ARG A 79 -16.61 -3.61 -7.79
N PRO A 80 -17.53 -4.44 -7.26
CA PRO A 80 -18.55 -5.08 -8.06
C PRO A 80 -19.35 -4.08 -8.90
N ALA A 81 -19.80 -4.50 -10.08
CA ALA A 81 -20.50 -3.63 -11.04
C ALA A 81 -21.80 -3.01 -10.49
N ASP A 82 -22.52 -3.74 -9.64
CA ASP A 82 -23.72 -3.24 -8.97
C ASP A 82 -23.45 -2.08 -8.01
N GLN A 83 -22.30 -2.08 -7.33
CA GLN A 83 -21.85 -0.98 -6.49
C GLN A 83 -21.36 0.19 -7.32
N PHE A 84 -20.64 -0.07 -8.40
CA PHE A 84 -20.19 0.95 -9.34
C PHE A 84 -21.35 1.78 -9.91
N LEU A 85 -22.44 1.12 -10.31
CA LEU A 85 -23.63 1.78 -10.86
C LEU A 85 -24.34 2.69 -9.86
N LYS A 86 -24.27 2.39 -8.56
CA LYS A 86 -24.87 3.24 -7.49
C LYS A 86 -24.17 4.57 -7.33
N GLY A 87 -22.88 4.64 -7.67
CA GLY A 87 -22.07 5.85 -7.61
C GLY A 87 -20.58 5.53 -7.77
N HIS A 88 -19.89 6.26 -8.63
CA HIS A 88 -18.48 6.10 -8.91
C HIS A 88 -17.83 7.43 -9.26
N ILE A 89 -16.51 7.48 -9.21
CA ILE A 89 -15.75 8.69 -9.58
C ILE A 89 -15.93 8.93 -11.08
N ILE A 90 -16.21 10.16 -11.46
CA ILE A 90 -16.46 10.55 -12.84
C ILE A 90 -15.31 10.11 -13.76
N GLY A 91 -15.66 9.47 -14.87
CA GLY A 91 -14.70 8.97 -15.85
C GLY A 91 -13.90 7.76 -15.41
N SER A 92 -14.25 7.12 -14.28
CA SER A 92 -13.59 5.89 -13.84
C SER A 92 -14.01 4.68 -14.68
N VAL A 93 -13.07 3.76 -14.85
CA VAL A 93 -13.29 2.46 -15.49
C VAL A 93 -13.59 1.43 -14.40
N ASN A 94 -14.63 0.61 -14.58
CA ASN A 94 -14.92 -0.47 -13.64
C ASN A 94 -14.38 -1.81 -14.15
N ILE A 95 -13.49 -2.41 -13.39
CA ILE A 95 -13.06 -3.80 -13.57
C ILE A 95 -13.02 -4.42 -12.17
N PRO A 96 -13.97 -5.27 -11.80
CA PRO A 96 -13.99 -5.93 -10.51
C PRO A 96 -12.67 -6.65 -10.21
N ALA A 97 -12.24 -6.65 -8.93
CA ALA A 97 -10.92 -7.14 -8.53
C ALA A 97 -10.68 -8.61 -8.91
N ASP A 98 -11.72 -9.43 -8.94
CA ASP A 98 -11.70 -10.84 -9.36
C ASP A 98 -11.52 -11.00 -10.88
N GLN A 99 -11.89 -10.00 -11.67
CA GLN A 99 -11.82 -10.02 -13.13
C GLN A 99 -10.60 -9.25 -13.68
N LEU A 100 -9.81 -8.62 -12.82
CA LEU A 100 -8.68 -7.79 -13.25
C LEU A 100 -7.55 -8.63 -13.85
N ALA A 101 -7.36 -9.87 -13.37
CA ALA A 101 -6.34 -10.77 -13.90
C ALA A 101 -6.66 -11.11 -15.37
N GLY A 102 -5.73 -10.81 -16.28
CA GLY A 102 -5.88 -10.99 -17.73
C GLY A 102 -6.58 -9.82 -18.44
N LYS A 103 -7.07 -8.80 -17.73
CA LYS A 103 -7.69 -7.60 -18.31
C LYS A 103 -6.87 -6.32 -18.06
N GLU A 104 -5.62 -6.46 -17.62
CA GLU A 104 -4.78 -5.31 -17.25
C GLU A 104 -4.58 -4.35 -18.43
N ALA A 105 -4.50 -4.87 -19.65
CA ALA A 105 -4.36 -4.05 -20.85
C ALA A 105 -5.57 -3.15 -21.13
N SER A 106 -6.75 -3.48 -20.60
CA SER A 106 -7.95 -2.65 -20.77
C SER A 106 -8.05 -1.50 -19.77
N VAL A 107 -7.20 -1.46 -18.74
CA VAL A 107 -7.20 -0.40 -17.72
C VAL A 107 -6.76 0.93 -18.30
N ALA A 108 -5.65 0.94 -19.04
CA ALA A 108 -5.14 2.11 -19.71
C ALA A 108 -4.34 1.73 -20.97
N LYS A 109 -4.50 2.50 -22.04
CA LYS A 109 -3.75 2.31 -23.29
C LYS A 109 -2.25 2.60 -23.12
N LYS A 110 -1.89 3.45 -22.16
CA LYS A 110 -0.50 3.84 -21.86
C LYS A 110 -0.19 3.48 -20.42
N LYS A 111 0.77 2.57 -20.22
CA LYS A 111 1.18 2.08 -18.89
C LYS A 111 2.08 3.06 -18.13
N ASP A 112 2.54 4.11 -18.77
CA ASP A 112 3.31 5.23 -18.20
C ASP A 112 2.45 6.26 -17.46
N ARG A 113 1.13 6.27 -17.71
CA ARG A 113 0.21 7.16 -17.00
C ARG A 113 -0.13 6.63 -15.62
N PRO A 114 -0.29 7.53 -14.62
CA PRO A 114 -0.73 7.13 -13.30
C PRO A 114 -2.11 6.46 -13.33
N VAL A 115 -2.25 5.35 -12.62
CA VAL A 115 -3.52 4.67 -12.39
C VAL A 115 -3.89 4.78 -10.92
N ILE A 116 -5.06 5.33 -10.64
CA ILE A 116 -5.61 5.48 -9.29
C ILE A 116 -6.63 4.38 -9.06
N LEU A 117 -6.34 3.49 -8.13
CA LEU A 117 -7.24 2.42 -7.73
C LEU A 117 -8.22 2.90 -6.67
N CYS A 118 -9.50 2.74 -6.95
CA CYS A 118 -10.59 2.99 -6.04
C CYS A 118 -11.28 1.68 -5.66
N CYS A 119 -11.54 1.49 -4.37
CA CYS A 119 -12.46 0.48 -3.86
C CYS A 119 -13.32 1.13 -2.78
N GLU A 120 -14.17 0.39 -2.08
CA GLU A 120 -15.08 0.97 -1.08
C GLU A 120 -14.33 1.71 0.05
N THR A 121 -13.42 1.01 0.74
CA THR A 121 -12.71 1.52 1.94
C THR A 121 -11.21 1.69 1.76
N GLY A 122 -10.64 1.40 0.59
CA GLY A 122 -9.20 1.41 0.32
C GLY A 122 -8.47 0.10 0.67
N MET A 123 -9.14 -0.92 1.24
CA MET A 123 -8.49 -2.16 1.68
C MET A 123 -8.25 -3.16 0.54
N SER A 124 -9.23 -3.42 -0.30
CA SER A 124 -9.16 -4.43 -1.37
C SER A 124 -8.31 -4.01 -2.57
N SER A 125 -7.99 -2.73 -2.71
CA SER A 125 -7.19 -2.20 -3.81
C SER A 125 -5.71 -2.63 -3.82
N GLY A 126 -5.18 -3.17 -2.71
CA GLY A 126 -3.78 -3.60 -2.61
C GLY A 126 -3.43 -4.76 -3.54
N ARG A 127 -4.31 -5.77 -3.64
CA ARG A 127 -4.11 -6.91 -4.57
C ARG A 127 -4.16 -6.45 -6.03
N ALA A 128 -5.10 -5.58 -6.36
CA ALA A 128 -5.23 -5.00 -7.69
C ALA A 128 -3.98 -4.16 -8.06
N ALA A 129 -3.45 -3.38 -7.11
CA ALA A 129 -2.22 -2.63 -7.32
C ALA A 129 -1.03 -3.53 -7.65
N SER A 130 -0.85 -4.61 -6.90
CA SER A 130 0.22 -5.58 -7.16
C SER A 130 0.10 -6.26 -8.53
N LEU A 131 -1.12 -6.55 -9.00
CA LEU A 131 -1.35 -7.10 -10.34
C LEU A 131 -0.95 -6.11 -11.43
N LEU A 132 -1.36 -4.85 -11.32
CA LEU A 132 -1.01 -3.82 -12.30
C LEU A 132 0.50 -3.54 -12.33
N GLN A 133 1.16 -3.49 -11.17
CA GLN A 133 2.61 -3.33 -11.10
C GLN A 133 3.34 -4.47 -11.81
N LYS A 134 2.92 -5.73 -11.58
CA LYS A 134 3.45 -6.90 -12.28
C LYS A 134 3.18 -6.86 -13.79
N ALA A 135 2.07 -6.26 -14.21
CA ALA A 135 1.73 -6.05 -15.61
C ALA A 135 2.51 -4.88 -16.27
N GLY A 136 3.40 -4.21 -15.53
CA GLY A 136 4.31 -3.18 -16.03
C GLY A 136 3.76 -1.75 -15.97
N PHE A 137 2.73 -1.48 -15.15
CA PHE A 137 2.31 -0.11 -14.89
C PHE A 137 3.32 0.58 -13.97
N SER A 138 3.87 1.71 -14.41
CA SER A 138 4.95 2.43 -13.71
C SER A 138 4.47 3.18 -12.47
N SER A 139 3.22 3.65 -12.46
CA SER A 139 2.65 4.44 -11.38
C SER A 139 1.25 3.94 -11.02
N VAL A 140 1.17 3.16 -9.94
CA VAL A 140 -0.09 2.64 -9.40
C VAL A 140 -0.30 3.22 -8.01
N LEU A 141 -1.37 3.97 -7.85
CA LEU A 141 -1.74 4.68 -6.63
C LEU A 141 -3.05 4.12 -6.10
N ARG A 142 -3.27 4.20 -4.80
CA ARG A 142 -4.53 3.77 -4.18
C ARG A 142 -5.20 4.94 -3.50
N LEU A 143 -6.49 5.09 -3.69
CA LEU A 143 -7.27 6.11 -2.99
C LEU A 143 -7.38 5.77 -1.50
N LYS A 144 -6.81 6.60 -0.64
CA LYS A 144 -6.86 6.44 0.81
C LYS A 144 -8.30 6.56 1.29
N GLY A 145 -8.77 5.56 2.04
CA GLY A 145 -10.15 5.50 2.50
C GLY A 145 -11.19 5.20 1.40
N GLY A 146 -10.76 4.96 0.15
CA GLY A 146 -11.62 4.56 -0.96
C GLY A 146 -12.72 5.56 -1.29
N LEU A 147 -13.84 5.05 -1.81
CA LEU A 147 -14.99 5.87 -2.18
C LEU A 147 -15.65 6.54 -0.97
N VAL A 148 -15.61 5.89 0.19
CA VAL A 148 -16.14 6.46 1.43
C VAL A 148 -15.44 7.78 1.79
N ALA A 149 -14.11 7.85 1.62
CA ALA A 149 -13.37 9.10 1.86
C ALA A 149 -13.69 10.17 0.80
N TRP A 150 -13.88 9.75 -0.46
CA TRP A 150 -14.28 10.63 -1.56
C TRP A 150 -15.65 11.29 -1.29
N GLU A 151 -16.62 10.51 -0.83
CA GLU A 151 -17.96 11.01 -0.44
C GLU A 151 -17.92 11.92 0.79
N ARG A 152 -17.08 11.57 1.78
CA ARG A 152 -16.91 12.41 3.00
C ARG A 152 -16.37 13.81 2.64
N GLU A 153 -15.51 13.91 1.64
CA GLU A 153 -15.02 15.19 1.12
C GLU A 153 -16.00 15.85 0.14
N GLN A 154 -17.21 15.30 -0.02
CA GLN A 154 -18.28 15.84 -0.88
C GLN A 154 -17.84 16.01 -2.34
N LEU A 155 -16.93 15.17 -2.80
CA LEU A 155 -16.44 15.19 -4.18
C LEU A 155 -17.48 14.56 -5.13
N PRO A 156 -17.56 15.04 -6.39
CA PRO A 156 -18.60 14.64 -7.32
C PRO A 156 -18.51 13.17 -7.70
N LEU A 157 -19.67 12.52 -7.77
CA LEU A 157 -19.85 11.15 -8.23
C LEU A 157 -20.81 11.12 -9.43
N GLU A 158 -20.53 10.23 -10.35
CA GLU A 158 -21.44 9.84 -11.41
C GLU A 158 -22.27 8.65 -10.97
N ARG A 159 -23.58 8.70 -11.23
CA ARG A 159 -24.51 7.60 -10.97
C ARG A 159 -25.14 7.16 -12.28
N GLN A 160 -24.95 5.93 -12.66
CA GLN A 160 -25.63 5.38 -13.82
C GLN A 160 -26.96 4.80 -13.37
N GLN A 161 -28.06 5.41 -13.82
CA GLN A 161 -29.35 4.78 -13.68
C GLN A 161 -29.36 3.50 -14.53
N PRO A 162 -29.91 2.37 -14.03
CA PRO A 162 -30.11 1.18 -14.86
C PRO A 162 -30.92 1.61 -16.08
N LYS A 163 -30.35 1.43 -17.27
CA LYS A 163 -31.12 1.64 -18.51
C LYS A 163 -32.33 0.76 -18.44
N ASP A 164 -33.50 1.36 -18.27
CA ASP A 164 -34.78 0.68 -18.33
C ASP A 164 -34.86 -0.06 -19.67
N ARG A 165 -34.88 -1.40 -19.61
CA ARG A 165 -35.03 -2.27 -20.78
C ARG A 165 -36.42 -2.18 -21.44
N LYS A 166 -37.20 -1.13 -21.16
CA LYS A 166 -38.59 -1.01 -21.60
C LYS A 166 -38.79 -0.34 -22.94
N ASN A 167 -37.76 0.01 -23.73
CA ASN A 167 -38.03 0.66 -25.01
C ASN A 167 -37.52 -0.12 -26.24
N LYS A 168 -37.71 -1.44 -26.25
CA LYS A 168 -37.63 -2.27 -27.48
C LYS A 168 -38.91 -3.02 -27.74
N ARG A 169 -40.05 -2.30 -27.76
CA ARG A 169 -41.30 -2.79 -28.38
C ARG A 169 -42.04 -1.59 -28.96
N LYS A 170 -41.64 -1.18 -30.15
CA LYS A 170 -42.53 -0.66 -31.19
C LYS A 170 -41.89 -0.90 -32.52
#